data_91b40c6d06d09078e8f9e7ac1547ccbf
#
_entry.id   91b40c6d06d09078e8f9e7ac1547ccbf
#
_cell.length_a   1.000
_cell.length_b   1.000
_cell.length_c   1.000
_cell.angle_alpha   90.00
_cell.angle_beta   90.00
_cell.angle_gamma   90.00
#
_symmetry.space_group_name_H-M   'P 1'
#
loop_
_entity.id
_entity.type
_entity.pdbx_description
1 polymer ?
#
loop_
_entity_poly.entity_id
_entity_poly.type
_entity_poly.pdbx_seq_one_letter_code
_entity_poly.pdbx_strand_id
1 'polypeptide(L)'
;TDVPIIAKVGLGTTHYLNTVGTAIDSGIDAITAINTVRAMAIDVETQRPILSNKFGGLSGTPIKQIALRCVYEISSKYDIPIIGCGGISTWEDAVEFFLAGSCAIQLGSAVGDNWFDVFNDINNGITQYMKKKNYSRIEDMVGLAKKL
;
A
#
# COMPACT_ATOMS: atom_id res chain seq x y z
N THR A 1 -13.75 16.01 14.74
CA THR A 1 -14.99 15.46 14.15
C THR A 1 -15.22 14.07 14.75
N ASP A 2 -16.44 13.58 14.77
CA ASP A 2 -16.76 12.21 15.21
C ASP A 2 -16.58 11.19 14.07
N VAL A 3 -16.12 11.65 12.90
CA VAL A 3 -15.85 10.81 11.73
C VAL A 3 -14.35 10.53 11.67
N PRO A 4 -13.93 9.24 11.58
CA PRO A 4 -12.53 8.88 11.45
C PRO A 4 -11.87 9.50 10.20
N ILE A 5 -10.67 10.03 10.38
CA ILE A 5 -9.88 10.65 9.31
C ILE A 5 -8.71 9.74 8.93
N ILE A 6 -8.68 9.32 7.68
CA ILE A 6 -7.59 8.49 7.14
C ILE A 6 -6.78 9.34 6.15
N ALA A 7 -5.52 9.60 6.45
CA ALA A 7 -4.63 10.34 5.56
C ALA A 7 -3.98 9.40 4.54
N LYS A 8 -4.12 9.70 3.23
CA LYS A 8 -3.41 8.96 2.18
C LYS A 8 -2.10 9.66 1.84
N VAL A 9 -0.99 9.00 2.15
CA VAL A 9 0.36 9.55 1.96
C VAL A 9 0.98 9.09 0.65
N GLY A 10 1.86 9.94 0.10
CA GLY A 10 2.62 9.67 -1.11
C GLY A 10 4.08 10.05 -0.95
N LEU A 11 4.90 9.71 -1.95
CA LEU A 11 6.35 9.94 -1.99
C LEU A 11 6.71 11.28 -2.66
N GLY A 12 5.86 12.29 -2.52
CA GLY A 12 6.09 13.62 -3.12
C GLY A 12 7.21 14.43 -2.46
N THR A 13 7.72 14.00 -1.31
CA THR A 13 8.80 14.67 -0.57
C THR A 13 9.90 13.67 -0.21
N THR A 14 11.14 14.17 -0.09
CA THR A 14 12.31 13.39 0.36
C THR A 14 12.17 12.90 1.81
N HIS A 15 11.33 13.55 2.60
CA HIS A 15 11.13 13.26 4.03
C HIS A 15 9.68 12.86 4.34
N TYR A 16 9.13 11.91 3.56
CA TYR A 16 7.73 11.50 3.70
C TYR A 16 7.38 11.01 5.12
N LEU A 17 8.32 10.40 5.86
CA LEU A 17 8.10 10.01 7.25
C LEU A 17 7.83 11.21 8.16
N ASN A 18 8.43 12.37 7.91
CA ASN A 18 8.13 13.59 8.68
C ASN A 18 6.71 14.08 8.36
N THR A 19 6.29 14.00 7.09
CA THR A 19 4.90 14.32 6.70
C THR A 19 3.90 13.40 7.41
N VAL A 20 4.22 12.10 7.52
CA VAL A 20 3.43 11.13 8.29
C VAL A 20 3.34 11.56 9.76
N GLY A 21 4.47 11.89 10.40
CA GLY A 21 4.50 12.35 11.78
C GLY A 21 3.62 13.59 12.01
N THR A 22 3.76 14.60 11.15
CA THR A 22 2.93 15.81 11.21
C THR A 22 1.43 15.52 11.07
N ALA A 23 1.06 14.59 10.20
CA ALA A 23 -0.34 14.18 10.03
C ALA A 23 -0.86 13.50 11.32
N ILE A 24 -0.07 12.62 11.93
CA ILE A 24 -0.39 11.97 13.21
C ILE A 24 -0.59 13.02 14.32
N ASP A 25 0.34 13.95 14.44
CA ASP A 25 0.28 15.05 15.42
C ASP A 25 -0.96 15.94 15.21
N SER A 26 -1.51 15.96 13.99
CA SER A 26 -2.74 16.68 13.66
C SER A 26 -4.02 15.91 13.98
N GLY A 27 -3.92 14.67 14.53
CA GLY A 27 -5.04 13.91 15.05
C GLY A 27 -5.77 13.06 14.00
N ILE A 28 -5.06 12.50 13.02
CA ILE A 28 -5.62 11.47 12.13
C ILE A 28 -5.75 10.11 12.84
N ASP A 29 -6.70 9.28 12.38
CA ASP A 29 -7.00 7.98 12.99
C ASP A 29 -6.25 6.82 12.30
N ALA A 30 -5.91 6.97 11.01
CA ALA A 30 -5.19 5.95 10.24
C ALA A 30 -4.45 6.56 9.04
N ILE A 31 -3.58 5.75 8.44
CA ILE A 31 -2.82 6.11 7.23
C ILE A 31 -3.09 5.10 6.12
N THR A 32 -3.30 5.58 4.91
CA THR A 32 -3.16 4.76 3.69
C THR A 32 -1.80 5.02 3.05
N ALA A 33 -0.98 4.01 2.93
CA ALA A 33 0.32 4.05 2.27
C ALA A 33 0.38 3.03 1.12
N ILE A 34 0.57 3.48 -0.13
CA ILE A 34 0.92 4.83 -0.61
C ILE A 34 -0.01 5.29 -1.74
N ASN A 35 0.10 6.56 -2.11
CA ASN A 35 -0.44 7.07 -3.38
C ASN A 35 0.46 6.60 -4.55
N THR A 36 0.04 6.83 -5.79
CA THR A 36 0.85 6.57 -6.99
C THR A 36 2.20 7.28 -6.93
N VAL A 37 3.20 6.69 -7.60
CA VAL A 37 4.56 7.26 -7.69
C VAL A 37 4.66 8.13 -8.93
N ARG A 38 5.19 9.34 -8.79
CA ARG A 38 5.35 10.25 -9.91
C ARG A 38 6.32 9.68 -10.95
N ALA A 39 5.86 9.54 -12.19
CA ALA A 39 6.61 8.94 -13.29
C ALA A 39 6.33 9.66 -14.62
N MET A 40 7.06 9.27 -15.67
CA MET A 40 6.94 9.81 -17.00
C MET A 40 7.14 8.69 -18.03
N ALA A 41 6.45 8.77 -19.16
CA ALA A 41 6.72 7.97 -20.33
C ALA A 41 6.84 8.86 -21.59
N ILE A 42 7.72 8.46 -22.50
CA ILE A 42 7.98 9.16 -23.76
C ILE A 42 7.65 8.20 -24.91
N ASP A 43 6.87 8.66 -25.86
CA ASP A 43 6.67 8.01 -27.15
C ASP A 43 7.88 8.28 -28.02
N VAL A 44 8.62 7.23 -28.39
CA VAL A 44 9.87 7.34 -29.13
C VAL A 44 9.65 7.74 -30.60
N GLU A 45 8.50 7.40 -31.16
CA GLU A 45 8.19 7.73 -32.56
C GLU A 45 7.81 9.20 -32.70
N THR A 46 6.98 9.70 -31.81
CA THR A 46 6.60 11.13 -31.82
C THR A 46 7.58 12.02 -31.07
N GLN A 47 8.53 11.43 -30.33
CA GLN A 47 9.54 12.13 -29.51
C GLN A 47 8.92 13.09 -28.48
N ARG A 48 7.77 12.70 -27.93
CA ARG A 48 6.97 13.54 -27.01
C ARG A 48 6.54 12.73 -25.76
N PRO A 49 6.30 13.42 -24.64
CA PRO A 49 5.63 12.79 -23.49
C PRO A 49 4.28 12.22 -23.92
N ILE A 50 3.97 10.98 -23.45
CA ILE A 50 2.67 10.33 -23.73
C ILE A 50 1.54 11.13 -23.07
N LEU A 51 1.76 11.61 -21.86
CA LEU A 51 0.77 12.41 -21.14
C LEU A 51 0.94 13.91 -21.46
N SER A 52 -0.16 14.60 -21.70
CA SER A 52 -0.17 16.07 -21.93
C SER A 52 0.45 16.84 -20.78
N ASN A 53 0.27 16.36 -19.52
CA ASN A 53 0.87 16.92 -18.32
C ASN A 53 2.35 16.56 -18.12
N LYS A 54 2.96 15.85 -19.08
CA LYS A 54 4.33 15.29 -19.03
C LYS A 54 4.54 14.22 -17.97
N PHE A 55 3.97 14.37 -16.77
CA PHE A 55 4.11 13.47 -15.63
C PHE A 55 2.75 12.90 -15.22
N GLY A 56 2.76 11.67 -14.73
CA GLY A 56 1.59 10.99 -14.19
C GLY A 56 1.93 10.13 -12.97
N GLY A 57 0.94 9.47 -12.43
CA GLY A 57 1.10 8.53 -11.34
C GLY A 57 1.31 7.11 -11.87
N LEU A 58 2.47 6.53 -11.60
CA LEU A 58 2.71 5.11 -11.82
C LEU A 58 1.99 4.32 -10.73
N SER A 59 1.21 3.30 -11.14
CA SER A 59 0.49 2.38 -10.26
C SER A 59 0.70 0.93 -10.71
N GLY A 60 0.04 -0.02 -10.04
CA GLY A 60 0.13 -1.44 -10.35
C GLY A 60 1.40 -2.10 -9.79
N THR A 61 1.67 -3.33 -10.25
CA THR A 61 2.76 -4.17 -9.74
C THR A 61 4.14 -3.51 -9.70
N PRO A 62 4.53 -2.59 -10.61
CA PRO A 62 5.84 -1.94 -10.57
C PRO A 62 6.13 -1.14 -9.30
N ILE A 63 5.10 -0.70 -8.56
CA ILE A 63 5.33 0.09 -7.34
C ILE A 63 5.23 -0.74 -6.05
N LYS A 64 4.98 -2.07 -6.13
CA LYS A 64 4.75 -2.91 -4.95
C LYS A 64 5.88 -2.81 -3.93
N GLN A 65 7.13 -3.02 -4.33
CA GLN A 65 8.28 -3.00 -3.42
C GLN A 65 8.49 -1.62 -2.78
N ILE A 66 8.16 -0.56 -3.49
CA ILE A 66 8.24 0.81 -2.97
C ILE A 66 7.17 1.01 -1.89
N ALA A 67 5.92 0.59 -2.16
CA ALA A 67 4.81 0.70 -1.23
C ALA A 67 5.04 -0.17 0.03
N LEU A 68 5.51 -1.41 -0.16
CA LEU A 68 5.83 -2.34 0.93
C LEU A 68 6.89 -1.77 1.87
N ARG A 69 7.99 -1.22 1.33
CA ARG A 69 9.03 -0.53 2.10
C ARG A 69 8.44 0.62 2.92
N CYS A 70 7.58 1.45 2.32
CA CYS A 70 6.97 2.57 3.03
C CYS A 70 6.09 2.12 4.19
N VAL A 71 5.28 1.07 4.00
CA VAL A 71 4.48 0.49 5.08
C VAL A 71 5.39 0.00 6.21
N TYR A 72 6.45 -0.73 5.89
CA TYR A 72 7.41 -1.22 6.87
C TYR A 72 8.07 -0.08 7.67
N GLU A 73 8.54 0.97 6.99
CA GLU A 73 9.18 2.13 7.63
C GLU A 73 8.19 2.91 8.52
N ILE A 74 6.94 3.13 8.06
CA ILE A 74 5.91 3.81 8.86
C ILE A 74 5.57 2.98 10.09
N SER A 75 5.29 1.68 9.93
CA SER A 75 4.91 0.78 11.01
C SER A 75 6.04 0.52 12.01
N SER A 76 7.29 0.73 11.60
CA SER A 76 8.45 0.62 12.50
C SER A 76 8.65 1.88 13.34
N LYS A 77 8.15 3.02 12.88
CA LYS A 77 8.37 4.31 13.52
C LYS A 77 7.17 4.85 14.30
N TYR A 78 5.97 4.51 13.85
CA TYR A 78 4.73 5.07 14.40
C TYR A 78 3.74 3.96 14.79
N ASP A 79 3.06 4.17 15.90
CA ASP A 79 1.96 3.30 16.35
C ASP A 79 0.64 3.89 15.87
N ILE A 80 0.28 3.60 14.62
CA ILE A 80 -0.96 4.04 13.98
C ILE A 80 -1.46 2.95 13.02
N PRO A 81 -2.76 2.71 12.88
CA PRO A 81 -3.29 1.80 11.88
C PRO A 81 -2.87 2.17 10.46
N ILE A 82 -2.34 1.19 9.70
CA ILE A 82 -1.88 1.41 8.33
C ILE A 82 -2.68 0.55 7.37
N ILE A 83 -3.23 1.18 6.34
CA ILE A 83 -3.88 0.53 5.21
C ILE A 83 -2.85 0.47 4.08
N GLY A 84 -2.39 -0.72 3.73
CA GLY A 84 -1.42 -0.93 2.65
C GLY A 84 -2.06 -0.74 1.28
N CYS A 85 -1.43 0.06 0.43
CA CYS A 85 -1.90 0.33 -0.93
C CYS A 85 -0.73 0.51 -1.89
N GLY A 86 -0.76 -0.18 -3.03
CA GLY A 86 0.22 -0.03 -4.11
C GLY A 86 0.78 -1.35 -4.62
N GLY A 87 0.35 -1.77 -5.80
CA GLY A 87 0.85 -2.94 -6.51
C GLY A 87 0.42 -4.30 -5.97
N ILE A 88 -0.56 -4.34 -5.08
CA ILE A 88 -1.14 -5.59 -4.56
C ILE A 88 -2.03 -6.16 -5.66
N SER A 89 -1.75 -7.38 -6.10
CA SER A 89 -2.48 -8.10 -7.16
C SER A 89 -2.75 -9.56 -6.84
N THR A 90 -2.02 -10.14 -5.87
CA THR A 90 -2.17 -11.52 -5.42
C THR A 90 -2.33 -11.60 -3.90
N TRP A 91 -2.70 -12.79 -3.40
CA TRP A 91 -2.79 -13.00 -1.95
C TRP A 91 -1.41 -12.95 -1.27
N GLU A 92 -0.34 -13.37 -1.97
CA GLU A 92 1.04 -13.26 -1.48
C GLU A 92 1.40 -11.80 -1.25
N ASP A 93 1.09 -10.93 -2.21
CA ASP A 93 1.31 -9.49 -2.06
C ASP A 93 0.59 -8.96 -0.82
N ALA A 94 -0.68 -9.34 -0.63
CA ALA A 94 -1.47 -8.94 0.53
C ALA A 94 -0.82 -9.37 1.85
N VAL A 95 -0.34 -10.63 1.93
CA VAL A 95 0.35 -11.17 3.09
C VAL A 95 1.66 -10.42 3.36
N GLU A 96 2.45 -10.08 2.33
CA GLU A 96 3.65 -9.25 2.49
C GLU A 96 3.32 -7.92 3.19
N PHE A 97 2.23 -7.25 2.80
CA PHE A 97 1.80 -5.99 3.41
C PHE A 97 1.35 -6.16 4.88
N PHE A 98 0.64 -7.25 5.21
CA PHE A 98 0.31 -7.54 6.61
C PHE A 98 1.59 -7.81 7.43
N LEU A 99 2.50 -8.63 6.93
CA LEU A 99 3.77 -8.91 7.60
C LEU A 99 4.62 -7.64 7.80
N ALA A 100 4.53 -6.67 6.88
CA ALA A 100 5.20 -5.38 6.99
C ALA A 100 4.56 -4.44 8.02
N GLY A 101 3.30 -4.68 8.41
CA GLY A 101 2.61 -3.91 9.45
C GLY A 101 1.30 -3.24 9.04
N SER A 102 0.75 -3.54 7.87
CA SER A 102 -0.62 -3.11 7.52
C SER A 102 -1.66 -3.89 8.31
N CYS A 103 -2.73 -3.21 8.76
CA CYS A 103 -3.91 -3.86 9.36
C CYS A 103 -5.01 -4.14 8.32
N ALA A 104 -4.95 -3.49 7.17
CA ALA A 104 -5.85 -3.67 6.03
C ALA A 104 -5.11 -3.36 4.72
N ILE A 105 -5.73 -3.70 3.58
CA ILE A 105 -5.20 -3.41 2.25
C ILE A 105 -6.22 -2.71 1.36
N GLN A 106 -5.75 -1.97 0.37
CA GLN A 106 -6.55 -1.38 -0.70
C GLN A 106 -6.04 -1.85 -2.05
N LEU A 107 -6.96 -2.27 -2.92
CA LEU A 107 -6.68 -2.64 -4.30
C LEU A 107 -7.09 -1.49 -5.23
N GLY A 108 -6.26 -1.20 -6.20
CA GLY A 108 -6.50 -0.22 -7.26
C GLY A 108 -6.41 -0.88 -8.64
N SER A 109 -5.22 -0.85 -9.25
CA SER A 109 -5.00 -1.33 -10.63
C SER A 109 -5.42 -2.79 -10.85
N ALA A 110 -5.27 -3.66 -9.85
CA ALA A 110 -5.65 -5.07 -9.94
C ALA A 110 -7.17 -5.26 -10.22
N VAL A 111 -8.01 -4.33 -9.80
CA VAL A 111 -9.45 -4.36 -10.11
C VAL A 111 -9.71 -4.08 -11.59
N GLY A 112 -8.88 -3.25 -12.23
CA GLY A 112 -8.94 -2.98 -13.67
C GLY A 112 -8.55 -4.19 -14.51
N ASP A 113 -7.63 -5.02 -14.02
CA ASP A 113 -7.10 -6.18 -14.74
C ASP A 113 -8.00 -7.42 -14.57
N ASN A 114 -8.53 -7.66 -13.37
CA ASN A 114 -9.22 -8.90 -12.98
C ASN A 114 -10.66 -8.68 -12.46
N TRP A 115 -11.21 -7.48 -12.62
CA TRP A 115 -12.52 -7.11 -12.08
C TRP A 115 -12.63 -7.43 -10.57
N PHE A 116 -13.84 -7.70 -10.10
CA PHE A 116 -14.08 -7.97 -8.67
C PHE A 116 -13.65 -9.36 -8.19
N ASP A 117 -13.31 -10.28 -9.10
CA ASP A 117 -12.85 -11.63 -8.73
C ASP A 117 -11.55 -11.60 -7.94
N VAL A 118 -10.71 -10.60 -8.18
CA VAL A 118 -9.46 -10.38 -7.42
C VAL A 118 -9.67 -10.34 -5.90
N PHE A 119 -10.80 -9.83 -5.43
CA PHE A 119 -11.10 -9.80 -3.99
C PHE A 119 -11.32 -11.20 -3.42
N ASN A 120 -12.05 -12.05 -4.16
CA ASN A 120 -12.29 -13.44 -3.77
C ASN A 120 -10.99 -14.24 -3.78
N ASP A 121 -10.17 -14.10 -4.81
CA ASP A 121 -8.89 -14.81 -4.95
C ASP A 121 -7.93 -14.45 -3.82
N ILE A 122 -7.79 -13.16 -3.52
CA ILE A 122 -6.93 -12.68 -2.43
C ILE A 122 -7.46 -13.18 -1.08
N ASN A 123 -8.76 -13.06 -0.79
CA ASN A 123 -9.34 -13.50 0.48
C ASN A 123 -9.20 -15.02 0.68
N ASN A 124 -9.41 -15.82 -0.37
CA ASN A 124 -9.23 -17.26 -0.34
C ASN A 124 -7.77 -17.64 -0.07
N GLY A 125 -6.82 -16.98 -0.76
CA GLY A 125 -5.40 -17.21 -0.58
C GLY A 125 -4.92 -16.84 0.83
N ILE A 126 -5.33 -15.69 1.37
CA ILE A 126 -5.04 -15.29 2.75
C ILE A 126 -5.58 -16.34 3.73
N THR A 127 -6.82 -16.78 3.54
CA THR A 127 -7.45 -17.80 4.39
C THR A 127 -6.66 -19.10 4.41
N GLN A 128 -6.20 -19.58 3.25
CA GLN A 128 -5.39 -20.79 3.14
C GLN A 128 -4.01 -20.60 3.80
N TYR A 129 -3.38 -19.45 3.61
CA TYR A 129 -2.12 -19.11 4.25
C TYR A 129 -2.25 -19.10 5.78
N MET A 130 -3.28 -18.45 6.32
CA MET A 130 -3.56 -18.43 7.75
C MET A 130 -3.73 -19.84 8.33
N LYS A 131 -4.53 -20.69 7.68
CA LYS A 131 -4.68 -22.11 8.07
C LYS A 131 -3.34 -22.85 8.10
N LYS A 132 -2.52 -22.69 7.05
CA LYS A 132 -1.19 -23.31 6.95
C LYS A 132 -0.24 -22.87 8.07
N LYS A 133 -0.37 -21.61 8.54
CA LYS A 133 0.48 -21.03 9.57
C LYS A 133 -0.13 -21.09 10.98
N ASN A 134 -1.33 -21.65 11.14
CA ASN A 134 -2.10 -21.70 12.39
C ASN A 134 -2.42 -20.32 12.97
N TYR A 135 -2.68 -19.32 12.10
CA TYR A 135 -3.17 -18.01 12.51
C TYR A 135 -4.70 -18.02 12.61
N SER A 136 -5.24 -17.45 13.68
CA SER A 136 -6.68 -17.33 13.90
C SER A 136 -7.26 -16.04 13.31
N ARG A 137 -6.44 -14.98 13.24
CA ARG A 137 -6.81 -13.64 12.80
C ARG A 137 -5.69 -13.02 11.99
N ILE A 138 -6.02 -12.01 11.20
CA ILE A 138 -5.03 -11.23 10.42
C ILE A 138 -4.01 -10.57 11.35
N GLU A 139 -4.47 -10.07 12.49
CA GLU A 139 -3.63 -9.42 13.51
C GLU A 139 -2.49 -10.32 14.02
N ASP A 140 -2.67 -11.64 13.98
CA ASP A 140 -1.63 -12.59 14.40
C ASP A 140 -0.37 -12.50 13.49
N MET A 141 -0.50 -12.00 12.26
CA MET A 141 0.62 -11.83 11.32
C MET A 141 1.06 -10.39 11.09
N VAL A 142 0.31 -9.40 11.60
CA VAL A 142 0.65 -7.98 11.39
C VAL A 142 1.99 -7.64 12.02
N GLY A 143 2.91 -7.14 11.19
CA GLY A 143 4.22 -6.67 11.62
C GLY A 143 5.21 -7.76 12.04
N LEU A 144 4.96 -9.04 11.73
CA LEU A 144 5.90 -10.11 12.08
C LEU A 144 7.27 -9.94 11.42
N ALA A 145 7.34 -9.35 10.24
CA ALA A 145 8.62 -9.10 9.55
C ALA A 145 9.52 -8.09 10.29
N LYS A 146 9.00 -7.37 11.30
CA LYS A 146 9.77 -6.42 12.13
C LYS A 146 10.42 -7.06 13.36
N LYS A 147 10.09 -8.31 13.65
CA LYS A 147 10.54 -9.03 14.87
C LYS A 147 11.83 -9.81 14.68
N LEU A 148 12.57 -9.54 13.63
CA LEU A 148 13.87 -10.16 13.33
C LEU A 148 15.01 -9.43 14.00
#